data_42c2758c358c7c6dc3aec72b505499ca
#
_entry.id   42c2758c358c7c6dc3aec72b505499ca
#
_cell.length_a   1.000
_cell.length_b   1.000
_cell.length_c   1.000
_cell.angle_alpha   90.00
_cell.angle_beta   90.00
_cell.angle_gamma   90.00
#
_symmetry.space_group_name_H-M   'P 1'
#
loop_
_entity.id
_entity.type
_entity.pdbx_description
1 polymer ?
#
loop_
_entity_poly.entity_id
_entity_poly.type
_entity_poly.pdbx_seq_one_letter_code
_entity_poly.pdbx_strand_id
1 'polypeptide(L)'
;MRKDSKPWFFVALVTVAIGISYFDRQALPVAISAIQRNIPISDAQFALLQAAFLATYALLYAGGGKFLDTIGTKVGFAVSMAWWSVACALHGFAHGMVLLVMARLLLGMGEGAAFPAATRVIAEWLPATQRATAMGIINAGTALGSVLAPPLIGLILLLGSWRYIFFFAASLGLTWAAGWLVVYRQPAEVASRQTEGGVAPIPWLRLLASRRVLGMVSAKFLSDSAWFFCLFWLPKYLYDARGFDIKQVSYFAWIPYAASGLGSFSGGWFSSRLLRRGRSLNFSRKLPLGLSAALMPAVILVPHVSVSLALLLFSIAFFGQQSWSGLIMTLPTDVFPLSSVGSVAGLIGFGGAMGGAIFNLAAGQLLTHGAGYGTLFAVVGSLHAVAFAILLFTSGVLRPPGTNIFQERGKLVSS
;
A
#
# COMPACT_ATOMS: atom_id res chain seq x y z
N MET A 1 -18.56 18.63 21.13
CA MET A 1 -18.26 18.36 19.69
C MET A 1 -19.57 18.40 18.93
N ARG A 2 -19.66 19.25 17.88
CA ARG A 2 -20.84 19.30 16.99
C ARG A 2 -21.13 17.92 16.41
N LYS A 3 -22.41 17.55 16.22
CA LYS A 3 -22.84 16.24 15.71
C LYS A 3 -22.14 15.86 14.38
N ASP A 4 -21.74 16.84 13.58
CA ASP A 4 -21.11 16.69 12.27
C ASP A 4 -19.59 16.45 12.31
N SER A 5 -18.91 16.62 13.45
CA SER A 5 -17.46 16.47 13.57
C SER A 5 -16.99 15.04 13.96
N LYS A 6 -17.88 14.21 14.50
CA LYS A 6 -17.56 12.85 14.95
C LYS A 6 -17.07 11.92 13.82
N PRO A 7 -17.68 11.87 12.62
CA PRO A 7 -17.22 11.00 11.54
C PRO A 7 -15.78 11.33 11.11
N TRP A 8 -15.46 12.62 10.94
CA TRP A 8 -14.13 13.08 10.52
C TRP A 8 -13.06 12.85 11.57
N PHE A 9 -13.43 12.86 12.85
CA PHE A 9 -12.53 12.47 13.93
C PHE A 9 -12.11 11.00 13.81
N PHE A 10 -13.04 10.08 13.48
CA PHE A 10 -12.66 8.69 13.23
C PHE A 10 -11.85 8.51 11.96
N VAL A 11 -12.11 9.30 10.91
CA VAL A 11 -11.23 9.33 9.72
C VAL A 11 -9.81 9.74 10.11
N ALA A 12 -9.65 10.78 10.93
CA ALA A 12 -8.34 11.21 11.42
C ALA A 12 -7.63 10.14 12.25
N LEU A 13 -8.34 9.45 13.17
CA LEU A 13 -7.79 8.34 13.95
C LEU A 13 -7.32 7.20 13.04
N VAL A 14 -8.11 6.81 12.04
CA VAL A 14 -7.73 5.78 11.08
C VAL A 14 -6.52 6.23 10.24
N THR A 15 -6.47 7.51 9.86
CA THR A 15 -5.31 8.10 9.15
C THR A 15 -4.04 7.95 9.97
N VAL A 16 -4.10 8.21 11.28
CA VAL A 16 -2.97 8.00 12.20
C VAL A 16 -2.57 6.53 12.26
N ALA A 17 -3.53 5.59 12.35
CA ALA A 17 -3.24 4.15 12.34
C ALA A 17 -2.50 3.71 11.07
N ILE A 18 -2.92 4.19 9.90
CA ILE A 18 -2.26 3.93 8.63
C ILE A 18 -0.85 4.58 8.62
N GLY A 19 -0.71 5.78 9.19
CA GLY A 19 0.60 6.42 9.36
C GLY A 19 1.56 5.58 10.22
N ILE A 20 1.09 5.03 11.34
CA ILE A 20 1.87 4.12 12.20
C ILE A 20 2.31 2.88 11.42
N SER A 21 1.38 2.22 10.69
CA SER A 21 1.70 1.05 9.87
C SER A 21 2.80 1.35 8.84
N TYR A 22 2.76 2.51 8.18
CA TYR A 22 3.81 2.89 7.22
C TYR A 22 5.14 3.29 7.87
N PHE A 23 5.10 3.82 9.09
CA PHE A 23 6.31 3.99 9.91
C PHE A 23 6.93 2.61 10.23
N ASP A 24 6.13 1.63 10.66
CA ASP A 24 6.58 0.27 11.00
C ASP A 24 7.23 -0.43 9.80
N ARG A 25 6.66 -0.26 8.61
CA ARG A 25 7.22 -0.80 7.35
C ARG A 25 8.60 -0.22 7.05
N GLN A 26 8.81 1.06 7.33
CA GLN A 26 10.07 1.74 7.08
C GLN A 26 11.13 1.50 8.17
N ALA A 27 10.73 1.04 9.35
CA ALA A 27 11.62 0.87 10.51
C ALA A 27 12.85 0.00 10.19
N LEU A 28 12.64 -1.18 9.59
CA LEU A 28 13.74 -2.07 9.23
C LEU A 28 14.56 -1.57 8.03
N PRO A 29 13.97 -1.15 6.88
CA PRO A 29 14.74 -0.62 5.76
C PRO A 29 15.63 0.56 6.11
N VAL A 30 15.12 1.54 6.84
CA VAL A 30 15.88 2.74 7.23
C VAL A 30 16.98 2.41 8.24
N ALA A 31 16.70 1.49 9.19
CA ALA A 31 17.65 1.10 10.21
C ALA A 31 18.61 -0.04 9.77
N ILE A 32 18.52 -0.51 8.52
CA ILE A 32 19.22 -1.75 8.09
C ILE A 32 20.72 -1.69 8.36
N SER A 33 21.38 -0.57 8.08
CA SER A 33 22.81 -0.40 8.32
C SER A 33 23.20 -0.47 9.82
N ALA A 34 22.32 -0.01 10.70
CA ALA A 34 22.51 -0.14 12.14
C ALA A 34 22.27 -1.58 12.62
N ILE A 35 21.28 -2.26 12.06
CA ILE A 35 20.97 -3.66 12.37
C ILE A 35 22.11 -4.57 11.91
N GLN A 36 22.67 -4.32 10.70
CA GLN A 36 23.77 -5.12 10.13
C GLN A 36 25.06 -5.09 10.97
N ARG A 37 25.26 -4.10 11.81
CA ARG A 37 26.39 -4.08 12.76
C ARG A 37 26.29 -5.17 13.82
N ASN A 38 25.09 -5.64 14.15
CA ASN A 38 24.83 -6.65 15.17
C ASN A 38 24.40 -7.99 14.60
N ILE A 39 23.67 -8.00 13.49
CA ILE A 39 23.11 -9.19 12.83
C ILE A 39 23.53 -9.11 11.37
N PRO A 40 24.47 -9.93 10.89
CA PRO A 40 24.83 -9.96 9.48
C PRO A 40 23.62 -10.31 8.62
N ILE A 41 23.28 -9.46 7.68
CA ILE A 41 22.12 -9.63 6.78
C ILE A 41 22.60 -9.38 5.35
N SER A 42 22.57 -10.42 4.53
CA SER A 42 22.84 -10.33 3.09
C SER A 42 21.65 -9.69 2.33
N ASP A 43 21.87 -9.33 1.06
CA ASP A 43 20.79 -8.80 0.22
C ASP A 43 19.65 -9.81 0.03
N ALA A 44 19.97 -11.09 -0.13
CA ALA A 44 18.95 -12.15 -0.19
C ALA A 44 18.16 -12.26 1.13
N GLN A 45 18.83 -12.14 2.27
CA GLN A 45 18.17 -12.17 3.58
C GLN A 45 17.33 -10.91 3.81
N PHE A 46 17.81 -9.73 3.41
CA PHE A 46 17.01 -8.50 3.45
C PHE A 46 15.75 -8.63 2.58
N ALA A 47 15.89 -9.15 1.36
CA ALA A 47 14.78 -9.42 0.48
C ALA A 47 13.76 -10.41 1.09
N LEU A 48 14.25 -11.48 1.74
CA LEU A 48 13.42 -12.44 2.44
C LEU A 48 12.59 -11.78 3.56
N LEU A 49 13.18 -10.85 4.32
CA LEU A 49 12.47 -10.10 5.36
C LEU A 49 11.33 -9.25 4.79
N GLN A 50 11.55 -8.60 3.65
CA GLN A 50 10.50 -7.82 2.99
C GLN A 50 9.42 -8.70 2.37
N ALA A 51 9.82 -9.80 1.73
CA ALA A 51 8.89 -10.75 1.11
C ALA A 51 8.03 -11.47 2.16
N ALA A 52 8.61 -11.87 3.31
CA ALA A 52 7.88 -12.50 4.41
C ALA A 52 6.74 -11.59 4.93
N PHE A 53 7.04 -10.31 5.12
CA PHE A 53 6.02 -9.32 5.47
C PHE A 53 4.92 -9.23 4.40
N LEU A 54 5.29 -9.04 3.13
CA LEU A 54 4.32 -8.84 2.04
C LEU A 54 3.47 -10.09 1.79
N ALA A 55 4.02 -11.29 1.94
CA ALA A 55 3.28 -12.53 1.73
C ALA A 55 2.12 -12.67 2.73
N THR A 56 2.37 -12.49 4.03
CA THR A 56 1.32 -12.56 5.04
C THR A 56 0.38 -11.36 4.99
N TYR A 57 0.90 -10.17 4.67
CA TYR A 57 0.09 -8.99 4.41
C TYR A 57 -0.91 -9.22 3.28
N ALA A 58 -0.48 -9.83 2.16
CA ALA A 58 -1.36 -10.13 1.03
C ALA A 58 -2.51 -11.07 1.45
N LEU A 59 -2.20 -12.15 2.17
CA LEU A 59 -3.20 -13.12 2.62
C LEU A 59 -4.26 -12.45 3.50
N LEU A 60 -3.84 -11.63 4.45
CA LEU A 60 -4.76 -10.93 5.34
C LEU A 60 -5.42 -9.71 4.69
N TYR A 61 -4.83 -9.10 3.68
CA TYR A 61 -5.51 -8.07 2.88
C TYR A 61 -6.77 -8.65 2.23
N ALA A 62 -6.67 -9.86 1.69
CA ALA A 62 -7.79 -10.57 1.11
C ALA A 62 -8.80 -11.06 2.17
N GLY A 63 -8.32 -11.63 3.28
CA GLY A 63 -9.15 -12.23 4.33
C GLY A 63 -9.65 -11.26 5.40
N GLY A 64 -9.02 -10.10 5.54
CA GLY A 64 -9.25 -9.14 6.63
C GLY A 64 -10.67 -8.59 6.69
N GLY A 65 -11.32 -8.44 5.54
CA GLY A 65 -12.74 -8.06 5.48
C GLY A 65 -13.63 -9.05 6.25
N LYS A 66 -13.48 -10.35 5.98
CA LYS A 66 -14.23 -11.41 6.66
C LYS A 66 -13.92 -11.48 8.16
N PHE A 67 -12.66 -11.32 8.53
CA PHE A 67 -12.24 -11.22 9.93
C PHE A 67 -12.99 -10.09 10.67
N LEU A 68 -13.03 -8.90 10.08
CA LEU A 68 -13.74 -7.76 10.64
C LEU A 68 -15.25 -7.94 10.62
N ASP A 69 -15.82 -8.69 9.66
CA ASP A 69 -17.23 -9.02 9.60
C ASP A 69 -17.65 -9.88 10.79
N THR A 70 -16.79 -10.80 11.23
CA THR A 70 -17.09 -11.71 12.33
C THR A 70 -16.90 -11.08 13.71
N ILE A 71 -15.88 -10.24 13.90
CA ILE A 71 -15.51 -9.69 15.23
C ILE A 71 -16.03 -8.27 15.44
N GLY A 72 -16.41 -7.58 14.34
CA GLY A 72 -16.84 -6.18 14.36
C GLY A 72 -15.66 -5.21 14.25
N THR A 73 -15.95 -4.00 13.78
CA THR A 73 -14.92 -2.98 13.46
C THR A 73 -14.15 -2.53 14.69
N LYS A 74 -14.83 -2.32 15.83
CA LYS A 74 -14.20 -1.83 17.08
C LYS A 74 -13.11 -2.78 17.56
N VAL A 75 -13.49 -4.03 17.81
CA VAL A 75 -12.61 -5.05 18.40
C VAL A 75 -11.62 -5.53 17.33
N GLY A 76 -12.07 -5.80 16.11
CA GLY A 76 -11.24 -6.32 15.04
C GLY A 76 -10.08 -5.38 14.69
N PHE A 77 -10.33 -4.06 14.60
CA PHE A 77 -9.26 -3.11 14.32
C PHE A 77 -8.29 -2.96 15.49
N ALA A 78 -8.82 -2.92 16.74
CA ALA A 78 -7.96 -2.87 17.93
C ALA A 78 -7.08 -4.12 18.07
N VAL A 79 -7.63 -5.31 17.83
CA VAL A 79 -6.88 -6.58 17.88
C VAL A 79 -5.81 -6.61 16.79
N SER A 80 -6.13 -6.21 15.55
CA SER A 80 -5.14 -6.09 14.47
C SER A 80 -4.01 -5.15 14.85
N MET A 81 -4.33 -3.94 15.35
CA MET A 81 -3.34 -2.96 15.78
C MET A 81 -2.46 -3.48 16.91
N ALA A 82 -3.06 -4.06 17.95
CA ALA A 82 -2.31 -4.64 19.06
C ALA A 82 -1.40 -5.78 18.60
N TRP A 83 -1.90 -6.65 17.73
CA TRP A 83 -1.15 -7.74 17.14
C TRP A 83 0.08 -7.25 16.39
N TRP A 84 -0.09 -6.32 15.45
CA TRP A 84 1.07 -5.85 14.68
C TRP A 84 2.04 -5.02 15.52
N SER A 85 1.55 -4.31 16.55
CA SER A 85 2.42 -3.58 17.49
C SER A 85 3.28 -4.53 18.30
N VAL A 86 2.73 -5.65 18.80
CA VAL A 86 3.51 -6.71 19.47
C VAL A 86 4.50 -7.34 18.49
N ALA A 87 4.08 -7.63 17.25
CA ALA A 87 4.96 -8.13 16.21
C ALA A 87 6.08 -7.13 15.86
N CYS A 88 5.79 -5.84 15.86
CA CYS A 88 6.80 -4.78 15.71
C CYS A 88 7.80 -4.82 16.87
N ALA A 89 7.35 -4.89 18.12
CA ALA A 89 8.22 -5.02 19.30
C ALA A 89 9.15 -6.23 19.24
N LEU A 90 8.69 -7.37 18.69
CA LEU A 90 9.51 -8.58 18.56
C LEU A 90 10.80 -8.36 17.74
N HIS A 91 10.80 -7.42 16.78
CA HIS A 91 12.03 -7.05 16.06
C HIS A 91 13.08 -6.48 17.02
N GLY A 92 12.67 -5.73 18.05
CA GLY A 92 13.58 -5.17 19.06
C GLY A 92 14.27 -6.24 19.93
N PHE A 93 13.70 -7.42 20.06
CA PHE A 93 14.30 -8.55 20.76
C PHE A 93 15.14 -9.47 19.84
N ALA A 94 15.25 -9.17 18.55
CA ALA A 94 15.94 -10.03 17.62
C ALA A 94 17.46 -10.04 17.87
N HIS A 95 18.00 -11.26 17.91
CA HIS A 95 19.44 -11.54 17.98
C HIS A 95 19.94 -12.31 16.75
N GLY A 96 19.03 -12.62 15.79
CA GLY A 96 19.34 -13.34 14.57
C GLY A 96 18.20 -13.32 13.56
N MET A 97 18.49 -13.88 12.38
CA MET A 97 17.62 -13.83 11.23
C MET A 97 16.25 -14.49 11.46
N VAL A 98 16.21 -15.61 12.20
CA VAL A 98 14.96 -16.37 12.42
C VAL A 98 13.90 -15.51 13.09
N LEU A 99 14.25 -14.83 14.19
CA LEU A 99 13.28 -13.98 14.90
C LEU A 99 12.86 -12.77 14.05
N LEU A 100 13.76 -12.20 13.24
CA LEU A 100 13.41 -11.14 12.31
C LEU A 100 12.38 -11.60 11.27
N VAL A 101 12.56 -12.80 10.69
CA VAL A 101 11.59 -13.37 9.72
C VAL A 101 10.25 -13.64 10.40
N MET A 102 10.24 -14.25 11.59
CA MET A 102 9.02 -14.49 12.36
C MET A 102 8.27 -13.19 12.67
N ALA A 103 9.01 -12.18 13.13
CA ALA A 103 8.44 -10.88 13.44
C ALA A 103 7.85 -10.20 12.16
N ARG A 104 8.50 -10.34 11.00
CA ARG A 104 7.99 -9.85 9.71
C ARG A 104 6.72 -10.56 9.25
N LEU A 105 6.67 -11.89 9.39
CA LEU A 105 5.45 -12.67 9.10
C LEU A 105 4.28 -12.22 9.97
N LEU A 106 4.51 -12.10 11.28
CA LEU A 106 3.50 -11.66 12.24
C LEU A 106 3.06 -10.20 12.00
N LEU A 107 4.00 -9.31 11.65
CA LEU A 107 3.72 -7.91 11.34
C LEU A 107 2.80 -7.80 10.12
N GLY A 108 3.13 -8.49 9.03
CA GLY A 108 2.32 -8.50 7.81
C GLY A 108 0.92 -9.07 8.06
N MET A 109 0.82 -10.12 8.89
CA MET A 109 -0.46 -10.70 9.30
C MET A 109 -1.34 -9.67 10.04
N GLY A 110 -0.81 -8.87 10.94
CA GLY A 110 -1.58 -7.83 11.64
C GLY A 110 -1.99 -6.67 10.74
N GLU A 111 -1.05 -6.14 9.96
CA GLU A 111 -1.27 -4.96 9.12
C GLU A 111 -2.20 -5.20 7.92
N GLY A 112 -2.33 -6.45 7.45
CA GLY A 112 -3.19 -6.78 6.30
C GLY A 112 -4.66 -6.41 6.49
N ALA A 113 -5.14 -6.34 7.73
CA ALA A 113 -6.51 -5.94 8.03
C ALA A 113 -6.71 -4.40 8.12
N ALA A 114 -5.66 -3.59 8.08
CA ALA A 114 -5.74 -2.14 8.33
C ALA A 114 -6.60 -1.40 7.30
N PHE A 115 -6.40 -1.61 6.00
CA PHE A 115 -7.21 -0.99 4.95
C PHE A 115 -8.65 -1.53 4.90
N PRO A 116 -8.93 -2.84 5.03
CA PRO A 116 -10.27 -3.34 5.26
C PRO A 116 -10.99 -2.65 6.43
N ALA A 117 -10.32 -2.49 7.58
CA ALA A 117 -10.89 -1.79 8.74
C ALA A 117 -11.18 -0.32 8.43
N ALA A 118 -10.25 0.38 7.76
CA ALA A 118 -10.43 1.75 7.32
C ALA A 118 -11.68 1.91 6.44
N THR A 119 -11.85 1.02 5.46
CA THR A 119 -13.00 1.02 4.55
C THR A 119 -14.30 0.81 5.33
N ARG A 120 -14.32 -0.07 6.33
CA ARG A 120 -15.49 -0.28 7.18
C ARG A 120 -15.83 0.94 8.01
N VAL A 121 -14.87 1.55 8.68
CA VAL A 121 -15.09 2.79 9.45
C VAL A 121 -15.72 3.87 8.58
N ILE A 122 -15.20 4.06 7.35
CA ILE A 122 -15.77 5.01 6.39
C ILE A 122 -17.21 4.65 6.04
N ALA A 123 -17.49 3.38 5.78
CA ALA A 123 -18.84 2.92 5.42
C ALA A 123 -19.84 3.07 6.58
N GLU A 124 -19.40 2.85 7.81
CA GLU A 124 -20.22 2.95 9.02
C GLU A 124 -20.54 4.41 9.40
N TRP A 125 -19.62 5.35 9.17
CA TRP A 125 -19.73 6.71 9.68
C TRP A 125 -20.08 7.76 8.65
N LEU A 126 -19.83 7.52 7.35
CA LEU A 126 -19.92 8.54 6.31
C LEU A 126 -20.93 8.17 5.21
N PRO A 127 -21.70 9.17 4.74
CA PRO A 127 -22.56 9.01 3.57
C PRO A 127 -21.70 8.74 2.31
N ALA A 128 -22.28 8.09 1.31
CA ALA A 128 -21.60 7.69 0.07
C ALA A 128 -20.86 8.86 -0.62
N THR A 129 -21.42 10.07 -0.56
CA THR A 129 -20.85 11.29 -1.17
C THR A 129 -19.52 11.74 -0.55
N GLN A 130 -19.22 11.35 0.69
CA GLN A 130 -18.02 11.75 1.43
C GLN A 130 -16.96 10.65 1.53
N ARG A 131 -17.31 9.40 1.21
CA ARG A 131 -16.44 8.23 1.38
C ARG A 131 -15.14 8.33 0.58
N ALA A 132 -15.22 8.82 -0.66
CA ALA A 132 -14.04 8.98 -1.51
C ALA A 132 -13.03 9.99 -0.93
N THR A 133 -13.53 11.12 -0.41
CA THR A 133 -12.70 12.12 0.26
C THR A 133 -12.05 11.55 1.52
N ALA A 134 -12.80 10.82 2.33
CA ALA A 134 -12.28 10.18 3.55
C ALA A 134 -11.19 9.15 3.23
N MET A 135 -11.39 8.32 2.20
CA MET A 135 -10.38 7.37 1.75
C MET A 135 -9.10 8.09 1.25
N GLY A 136 -9.26 9.22 0.55
CA GLY A 136 -8.12 10.06 0.15
C GLY A 136 -7.32 10.58 1.33
N ILE A 137 -7.97 11.02 2.40
CA ILE A 137 -7.32 11.47 3.65
C ILE A 137 -6.60 10.30 4.32
N ILE A 138 -7.23 9.13 4.41
CA ILE A 138 -6.61 7.93 4.98
C ILE A 138 -5.37 7.51 4.18
N ASN A 139 -5.45 7.54 2.85
CA ASN A 139 -4.29 7.27 1.99
C ASN A 139 -3.15 8.30 2.19
N ALA A 140 -3.45 9.56 2.51
CA ALA A 140 -2.41 10.52 2.86
C ALA A 140 -1.63 10.12 4.13
N GLY A 141 -2.23 9.32 5.03
CA GLY A 141 -1.56 8.72 6.17
C GLY A 141 -0.36 7.85 5.76
N THR A 142 -0.43 7.16 4.62
CA THR A 142 0.69 6.35 4.11
C THR A 142 1.91 7.21 3.80
N ALA A 143 1.71 8.35 3.15
CA ALA A 143 2.78 9.29 2.86
C ALA A 143 3.30 9.94 4.14
N LEU A 144 2.42 10.32 5.08
CA LEU A 144 2.80 10.91 6.36
C LEU A 144 3.71 9.97 7.16
N GLY A 145 3.33 8.70 7.31
CA GLY A 145 4.14 7.70 8.00
C GLY A 145 5.50 7.50 7.34
N SER A 146 5.53 7.37 6.00
CA SER A 146 6.77 7.20 5.24
C SER A 146 7.69 8.42 5.29
N VAL A 147 7.14 9.64 5.31
CA VAL A 147 7.90 10.90 5.41
C VAL A 147 8.51 11.06 6.79
N LEU A 148 7.74 10.75 7.84
CA LEU A 148 8.21 10.90 9.22
C LEU A 148 9.19 9.80 9.64
N ALA A 149 9.16 8.63 9.01
CA ALA A 149 9.98 7.50 9.41
C ALA A 149 11.49 7.78 9.33
N PRO A 150 12.09 8.22 8.21
CA PRO A 150 13.54 8.42 8.15
C PRO A 150 14.06 9.42 9.19
N PRO A 151 13.50 10.63 9.37
CA PRO A 151 14.02 11.58 10.36
C PRO A 151 13.82 11.12 11.81
N LEU A 152 12.67 10.51 12.14
CA LEU A 152 12.43 10.01 13.50
C LEU A 152 13.31 8.80 13.82
N ILE A 153 13.50 7.89 12.87
CA ILE A 153 14.39 6.74 13.03
C ILE A 153 15.83 7.21 13.23
N GLY A 154 16.28 8.18 12.41
CA GLY A 154 17.61 8.80 12.60
C GLY A 154 17.78 9.41 13.97
N LEU A 155 16.79 10.15 14.47
CA LEU A 155 16.82 10.73 15.82
C LEU A 155 16.90 9.64 16.91
N ILE A 156 16.09 8.57 16.80
CA ILE A 156 16.09 7.47 17.77
C ILE A 156 17.45 6.74 17.77
N LEU A 157 18.08 6.59 16.60
CA LEU A 157 19.41 5.98 16.50
C LEU A 157 20.50 6.76 17.22
N LEU A 158 20.33 8.07 17.40
CA LEU A 158 21.24 8.89 18.25
C LEU A 158 21.16 8.50 19.74
N LEU A 159 20.06 7.86 20.18
CA LEU A 159 19.91 7.36 21.55
C LEU A 159 20.64 6.02 21.79
N GLY A 160 21.25 5.45 20.76
CA GLY A 160 22.19 4.34 20.84
C GLY A 160 21.77 3.05 20.14
N SER A 161 20.60 2.48 20.41
CA SER A 161 20.23 1.17 19.87
C SER A 161 19.11 1.25 18.83
N TRP A 162 19.29 0.53 17.69
CA TRP A 162 18.26 0.34 16.69
C TRP A 162 17.00 -0.36 17.24
N ARG A 163 17.12 -1.09 18.36
CA ARG A 163 15.99 -1.78 19.01
C ARG A 163 14.93 -0.81 19.51
N TYR A 164 15.34 0.39 19.93
CA TYR A 164 14.42 1.45 20.41
C TYR A 164 13.42 1.91 19.35
N ILE A 165 13.76 1.81 18.05
CA ILE A 165 12.86 2.15 16.95
C ILE A 165 11.60 1.27 17.01
N PHE A 166 11.80 -0.04 17.17
CA PHE A 166 10.71 -1.01 17.19
C PHE A 166 9.86 -0.92 18.47
N PHE A 167 10.49 -0.65 19.61
CA PHE A 167 9.76 -0.43 20.87
C PHE A 167 8.97 0.88 20.83
N PHE A 168 9.51 1.93 20.26
CA PHE A 168 8.82 3.21 20.06
C PHE A 168 7.60 3.01 19.14
N ALA A 169 7.77 2.39 17.98
CA ALA A 169 6.70 2.12 17.04
C ALA A 169 5.59 1.27 17.68
N ALA A 170 5.97 0.21 18.39
CA ALA A 170 5.03 -0.65 19.12
C ALA A 170 4.24 0.13 20.20
N SER A 171 4.90 1.01 20.93
CA SER A 171 4.24 1.85 21.97
C SER A 171 3.20 2.79 21.37
N LEU A 172 3.49 3.39 20.21
CA LEU A 172 2.54 4.22 19.47
C LEU A 172 1.30 3.42 19.07
N GLY A 173 1.49 2.22 18.51
CA GLY A 173 0.38 1.38 18.07
C GLY A 173 -0.47 0.86 19.24
N LEU A 174 0.15 0.40 20.34
CA LEU A 174 -0.58 -0.04 21.53
C LEU A 174 -1.36 1.11 22.19
N THR A 175 -0.76 2.31 22.27
CA THR A 175 -1.43 3.50 22.77
C THR A 175 -2.63 3.86 21.92
N TRP A 176 -2.46 3.80 20.58
CA TRP A 176 -3.55 4.02 19.64
C TRP A 176 -4.66 2.98 19.81
N ALA A 177 -4.33 1.68 19.93
CA ALA A 177 -5.31 0.62 20.11
C ALA A 177 -6.13 0.79 21.40
N ALA A 178 -5.47 1.15 22.50
CA ALA A 178 -6.14 1.47 23.76
C ALA A 178 -7.08 2.68 23.61
N GLY A 179 -6.61 3.77 23.02
CA GLY A 179 -7.43 4.96 22.73
C GLY A 179 -8.61 4.64 21.83
N TRP A 180 -8.41 3.82 20.79
CA TRP A 180 -9.47 3.37 19.90
C TRP A 180 -10.57 2.61 20.63
N LEU A 181 -10.24 1.66 21.50
CA LEU A 181 -11.19 0.90 22.29
C LEU A 181 -12.06 1.78 23.20
N VAL A 182 -11.49 2.86 23.75
CA VAL A 182 -12.20 3.80 24.61
C VAL A 182 -13.14 4.70 23.78
N VAL A 183 -12.65 5.22 22.66
CA VAL A 183 -13.31 6.31 21.92
C VAL A 183 -14.29 5.79 20.86
N TYR A 184 -13.95 4.66 20.18
CA TYR A 184 -14.78 4.18 19.06
C TYR A 184 -16.08 3.57 19.56
N ARG A 185 -17.18 4.05 18.98
CA ARG A 185 -18.53 3.50 19.19
C ARG A 185 -19.17 3.30 17.83
N GLN A 186 -19.68 2.11 17.59
CA GLN A 186 -20.40 1.83 16.34
C GLN A 186 -21.73 2.60 16.31
N PRO A 187 -22.11 3.25 15.17
CA PRO A 187 -23.41 3.89 15.06
C PRO A 187 -24.55 2.90 15.22
N ALA A 188 -25.58 3.25 15.99
CA ALA A 188 -26.72 2.35 16.26
C ALA A 188 -27.47 1.91 14.99
N GLU A 189 -27.53 2.80 13.98
CA GLU A 189 -28.17 2.52 12.68
C GLU A 189 -27.44 1.45 11.86
N VAL A 190 -26.15 1.22 12.11
CA VAL A 190 -25.36 0.21 11.40
C VAL A 190 -25.56 -1.15 12.05
N ALA A 191 -25.72 -1.19 13.37
CA ALA A 191 -25.98 -2.41 14.10
C ALA A 191 -27.32 -3.06 13.66
N SER A 192 -28.35 -2.27 13.33
CA SER A 192 -29.65 -2.76 12.85
C SER A 192 -29.62 -3.25 11.39
N ARG A 193 -28.79 -2.68 10.53
CA ARG A 193 -28.69 -3.08 9.10
C ARG A 193 -27.90 -4.36 8.85
N GLN A 194 -27.09 -4.81 9.78
CA GLN A 194 -26.36 -6.09 9.67
C GLN A 194 -27.28 -7.32 9.74
N THR A 195 -28.51 -7.15 10.18
CA THR A 195 -29.54 -8.21 10.24
C THR A 195 -30.37 -8.33 8.97
N GLU A 196 -30.31 -7.35 8.03
CA GLU A 196 -31.04 -7.42 6.75
C GLU A 196 -30.10 -7.95 5.66
N GLY A 197 -30.37 -9.17 5.18
CA GLY A 197 -29.56 -9.92 4.22
C GLY A 197 -29.18 -9.12 2.96
N GLY A 198 -27.91 -8.76 2.85
CA GLY A 198 -27.36 -8.14 1.66
C GLY A 198 -27.20 -9.14 0.51
N VAL A 199 -27.19 -8.63 -0.73
CA VAL A 199 -26.90 -9.42 -1.94
C VAL A 199 -25.59 -10.17 -1.77
N ALA A 200 -25.62 -11.51 -1.90
CA ALA A 200 -24.43 -12.35 -1.73
C ALA A 200 -23.28 -11.91 -2.64
N PRO A 201 -22.05 -11.78 -2.10
CA PRO A 201 -20.91 -11.39 -2.90
C PRO A 201 -20.61 -12.43 -4.00
N ILE A 202 -20.14 -11.96 -5.15
CA ILE A 202 -19.74 -12.85 -6.25
C ILE A 202 -18.55 -13.70 -5.80
N PRO A 203 -18.58 -15.03 -5.95
CA PRO A 203 -17.47 -15.89 -5.60
C PRO A 203 -16.16 -15.49 -6.31
N TRP A 204 -15.03 -15.51 -5.62
CA TRP A 204 -13.73 -15.09 -6.14
C TRP A 204 -13.32 -15.83 -7.43
N LEU A 205 -13.62 -17.11 -7.54
CA LEU A 205 -13.36 -17.90 -8.75
C LEU A 205 -14.07 -17.32 -10.00
N ARG A 206 -15.30 -16.81 -9.85
CA ARG A 206 -16.00 -16.14 -10.96
C ARG A 206 -15.41 -14.76 -11.28
N LEU A 207 -14.92 -14.04 -10.26
CA LEU A 207 -14.24 -12.77 -10.46
C LEU A 207 -12.91 -12.97 -11.19
N LEU A 208 -12.12 -13.97 -10.80
CA LEU A 208 -10.86 -14.34 -11.46
C LEU A 208 -11.06 -14.86 -12.90
N ALA A 209 -12.23 -15.34 -13.27
CA ALA A 209 -12.56 -15.65 -14.67
C ALA A 209 -12.80 -14.40 -15.54
N SER A 210 -12.93 -13.22 -14.92
CA SER A 210 -13.14 -11.96 -15.65
C SER A 210 -11.81 -11.40 -16.19
N ARG A 211 -11.71 -11.23 -17.51
CA ARG A 211 -10.53 -10.61 -18.16
C ARG A 211 -10.21 -9.23 -17.59
N ARG A 212 -11.23 -8.45 -17.20
CA ARG A 212 -11.05 -7.13 -16.58
C ARG A 212 -10.41 -7.22 -15.19
N VAL A 213 -10.88 -8.16 -14.35
CA VAL A 213 -10.33 -8.39 -13.01
C VAL A 213 -8.89 -8.88 -13.13
N LEU A 214 -8.63 -9.89 -13.96
CA LEU A 214 -7.26 -10.37 -14.19
C LEU A 214 -6.33 -9.25 -14.67
N GLY A 215 -6.80 -8.39 -15.57
CA GLY A 215 -6.02 -7.25 -16.05
C GLY A 215 -5.66 -6.25 -14.93
N MET A 216 -6.63 -5.94 -14.07
CA MET A 216 -6.39 -5.05 -12.92
C MET A 216 -5.44 -5.69 -11.90
N VAL A 217 -5.61 -6.98 -11.60
CA VAL A 217 -4.73 -7.75 -10.69
C VAL A 217 -3.31 -7.82 -11.25
N SER A 218 -3.14 -8.16 -12.54
CA SER A 218 -1.82 -8.24 -13.18
C SER A 218 -1.15 -6.86 -13.27
N ALA A 219 -1.91 -5.81 -13.60
CA ALA A 219 -1.38 -4.46 -13.62
C ALA A 219 -0.93 -4.00 -12.23
N LYS A 220 -1.69 -4.32 -11.19
CA LYS A 220 -1.33 -4.02 -9.81
C LYS A 220 -0.15 -4.87 -9.34
N PHE A 221 -0.10 -6.15 -9.71
CA PHE A 221 1.04 -7.03 -9.44
C PHE A 221 2.35 -6.40 -9.94
N LEU A 222 2.39 -5.97 -11.20
CA LEU A 222 3.58 -5.36 -11.79
C LEU A 222 3.91 -3.99 -11.17
N SER A 223 2.92 -3.13 -11.02
CA SER A 223 3.15 -1.79 -10.49
C SER A 223 3.59 -1.80 -9.02
N ASP A 224 3.04 -2.69 -8.21
CA ASP A 224 3.42 -2.79 -6.80
C ASP A 224 4.73 -3.55 -6.60
N SER A 225 5.16 -4.39 -7.54
CA SER A 225 6.53 -4.90 -7.58
C SER A 225 7.53 -3.74 -7.59
N ALA A 226 7.31 -2.75 -8.46
CA ALA A 226 8.13 -1.54 -8.51
C ALA A 226 8.02 -0.70 -7.23
N TRP A 227 6.79 -0.53 -6.71
CA TRP A 227 6.54 0.24 -5.50
C TRP A 227 7.25 -0.31 -4.28
N PHE A 228 7.01 -1.59 -3.96
CA PHE A 228 7.58 -2.20 -2.76
C PHE A 228 9.10 -2.36 -2.87
N PHE A 229 9.63 -2.56 -4.07
CA PHE A 229 11.08 -2.48 -4.26
C PHE A 229 11.60 -1.08 -3.92
N CYS A 230 11.10 -0.05 -4.57
CA CYS A 230 11.55 1.32 -4.30
C CYS A 230 11.32 1.72 -2.83
N LEU A 231 10.18 1.34 -2.25
CA LEU A 231 9.85 1.66 -0.86
C LEU A 231 10.86 1.09 0.14
N PHE A 232 11.27 -0.16 -0.05
CA PHE A 232 12.14 -0.84 0.91
C PHE A 232 13.62 -0.70 0.60
N TRP A 233 13.98 -0.61 -0.71
CA TRP A 233 15.39 -0.59 -1.11
C TRP A 233 15.97 0.81 -1.28
N LEU A 234 15.16 1.88 -1.34
CA LEU A 234 15.67 3.25 -1.44
C LEU A 234 16.65 3.60 -0.30
N PRO A 235 16.33 3.40 1.00
CA PRO A 235 17.28 3.70 2.06
C PRO A 235 18.57 2.88 1.94
N LYS A 236 18.44 1.57 1.66
CA LYS A 236 19.56 0.67 1.47
C LYS A 236 20.42 1.06 0.27
N TYR A 237 19.81 1.42 -0.87
CA TYR A 237 20.52 1.90 -2.05
C TYR A 237 21.33 3.18 -1.78
N LEU A 238 20.75 4.12 -1.04
CA LEU A 238 21.47 5.36 -0.66
C LEU A 238 22.67 5.03 0.22
N TYR A 239 22.55 4.06 1.11
CA TYR A 239 23.63 3.60 1.96
C TYR A 239 24.69 2.82 1.17
N ASP A 240 24.31 1.71 0.49
CA ASP A 240 25.25 0.77 -0.14
C ASP A 240 25.91 1.34 -1.42
N ALA A 241 25.13 1.99 -2.28
CA ALA A 241 25.57 2.40 -3.60
C ALA A 241 25.93 3.89 -3.72
N ARG A 242 25.47 4.72 -2.77
CA ARG A 242 25.71 6.17 -2.77
C ARG A 242 26.58 6.65 -1.60
N GLY A 243 26.97 5.73 -0.71
CA GLY A 243 27.85 6.02 0.43
C GLY A 243 27.24 6.93 1.49
N PHE A 244 25.91 7.02 1.56
CA PHE A 244 25.22 7.80 2.59
C PHE A 244 25.43 7.16 3.95
N ASP A 245 25.68 8.00 4.96
CA ASP A 245 25.57 7.60 6.34
C ASP A 245 24.09 7.65 6.83
N ILE A 246 23.85 7.19 8.04
CA ILE A 246 22.52 7.18 8.64
C ILE A 246 21.92 8.58 8.74
N LYS A 247 22.75 9.60 9.03
CA LYS A 247 22.29 10.99 9.13
C LYS A 247 21.82 11.49 7.78
N GLN A 248 22.59 11.26 6.73
CA GLN A 248 22.26 11.65 5.37
C GLN A 248 20.98 10.93 4.86
N VAL A 249 20.84 9.62 5.12
CA VAL A 249 19.60 8.89 4.82
C VAL A 249 18.40 9.52 5.54
N SER A 250 18.57 9.86 6.82
CA SER A 250 17.50 10.49 7.62
C SER A 250 17.11 11.87 7.10
N TYR A 251 18.07 12.64 6.59
CA TYR A 251 17.82 13.98 6.04
C TYR A 251 17.23 14.00 4.64
N PHE A 252 17.46 12.97 3.82
CA PHE A 252 17.12 13.04 2.40
C PHE A 252 16.13 11.97 1.93
N ALA A 253 16.06 10.80 2.58
CA ALA A 253 15.21 9.71 2.10
C ALA A 253 13.69 10.00 2.19
N TRP A 254 13.25 10.97 3.00
CA TRP A 254 11.84 11.37 3.09
C TRP A 254 11.33 12.12 1.84
N ILE A 255 12.22 12.73 1.04
CA ILE A 255 11.85 13.59 -0.10
C ILE A 255 11.02 12.85 -1.15
N PRO A 256 11.42 11.65 -1.66
CA PRO A 256 10.60 10.87 -2.57
C PRO A 256 9.25 10.45 -1.97
N TYR A 257 9.20 10.15 -0.67
CA TYR A 257 7.94 9.80 -0.01
C TYR A 257 6.97 10.99 0.07
N ALA A 258 7.48 12.20 0.28
CA ALA A 258 6.65 13.40 0.21
C ALA A 258 6.07 13.62 -1.20
N ALA A 259 6.88 13.43 -2.24
CA ALA A 259 6.44 13.49 -3.62
C ALA A 259 5.35 12.44 -3.93
N SER A 260 5.43 11.26 -3.32
CA SER A 260 4.39 10.23 -3.45
C SER A 260 3.03 10.69 -2.93
N GLY A 261 3.01 11.38 -1.81
CA GLY A 261 1.78 11.98 -1.24
C GLY A 261 1.14 13.00 -2.20
N LEU A 262 1.96 13.86 -2.79
CA LEU A 262 1.51 14.82 -3.82
C LEU A 262 0.97 14.10 -5.06
N GLY A 263 1.61 13.01 -5.49
CA GLY A 263 1.19 12.18 -6.61
C GLY A 263 -0.19 11.56 -6.39
N SER A 264 -0.42 11.00 -5.20
CA SER A 264 -1.71 10.40 -4.83
C SER A 264 -2.87 11.40 -4.94
N PHE A 265 -2.68 12.60 -4.41
CA PHE A 265 -3.66 13.68 -4.50
C PHE A 265 -3.87 14.16 -5.95
N SER A 266 -2.76 14.46 -6.65
CA SER A 266 -2.79 15.07 -7.99
C SER A 266 -3.44 14.16 -9.02
N GLY A 267 -3.15 12.85 -9.00
CA GLY A 267 -3.74 11.87 -9.91
C GLY A 267 -5.25 11.78 -9.78
N GLY A 268 -5.74 11.65 -8.56
CA GLY A 268 -7.17 11.61 -8.26
C GLY A 268 -7.88 12.91 -8.63
N TRP A 269 -7.30 14.05 -8.28
CA TRP A 269 -7.84 15.37 -8.60
C TRP A 269 -7.92 15.60 -10.13
N PHE A 270 -6.86 15.29 -10.86
CA PHE A 270 -6.82 15.44 -12.32
C PHE A 270 -7.87 14.58 -13.00
N SER A 271 -7.96 13.29 -12.64
CA SER A 271 -8.98 12.38 -13.16
C SER A 271 -10.41 12.88 -12.87
N SER A 272 -10.67 13.34 -11.65
CA SER A 272 -11.97 13.88 -11.26
C SER A 272 -12.30 15.21 -11.99
N ARG A 273 -11.30 16.04 -12.25
CA ARG A 273 -11.46 17.28 -13.03
C ARG A 273 -11.86 17.01 -14.48
N LEU A 274 -11.28 15.97 -15.11
CA LEU A 274 -11.65 15.55 -16.47
C LEU A 274 -13.11 15.10 -16.52
N LEU A 275 -13.55 14.27 -15.54
CA LEU A 275 -14.95 13.84 -15.44
C LEU A 275 -15.91 15.03 -15.26
N ARG A 276 -15.60 15.97 -14.36
CA ARG A 276 -16.42 17.18 -14.16
C ARG A 276 -16.48 18.08 -15.40
N ARG A 277 -15.49 18.00 -16.29
CA ARG A 277 -15.47 18.68 -17.59
C ARG A 277 -16.22 17.92 -18.70
N GLY A 278 -17.00 16.88 -18.35
CA GLY A 278 -17.79 16.12 -19.29
C GLY A 278 -17.00 15.11 -20.16
N ARG A 279 -15.73 14.86 -19.84
CA ARG A 279 -14.97 13.82 -20.55
C ARG A 279 -15.47 12.44 -20.18
N SER A 280 -15.39 11.49 -21.11
CA SER A 280 -15.82 10.12 -20.87
C SER A 280 -15.06 9.47 -19.71
N LEU A 281 -15.68 8.53 -18.99
CA LEU A 281 -15.07 7.76 -17.92
C LEU A 281 -13.76 7.08 -18.40
N ASN A 282 -13.81 6.47 -19.59
CA ASN A 282 -12.66 5.79 -20.18
C ASN A 282 -11.45 6.74 -20.36
N PHE A 283 -11.67 7.92 -20.92
CA PHE A 283 -10.61 8.91 -21.12
C PHE A 283 -10.11 9.46 -19.77
N SER A 284 -11.04 9.80 -18.86
CA SER A 284 -10.71 10.39 -17.55
C SER A 284 -9.94 9.46 -16.61
N ARG A 285 -9.99 8.14 -16.83
CA ARG A 285 -9.21 7.17 -16.07
C ARG A 285 -7.92 6.78 -16.79
N LYS A 286 -7.97 6.47 -18.09
CA LYS A 286 -6.80 5.96 -18.83
C LYS A 286 -5.74 7.03 -19.08
N LEU A 287 -6.11 8.28 -19.36
CA LEU A 287 -5.12 9.35 -19.58
C LEU A 287 -4.25 9.58 -18.34
N PRO A 288 -4.81 9.83 -17.13
CA PRO A 288 -3.98 10.01 -15.93
C PRO A 288 -3.15 8.75 -15.59
N LEU A 289 -3.70 7.54 -15.79
CA LEU A 289 -2.94 6.28 -15.62
C LEU A 289 -1.74 6.22 -16.58
N GLY A 290 -1.94 6.54 -17.86
CA GLY A 290 -0.85 6.56 -18.83
C GLY A 290 0.24 7.59 -18.50
N LEU A 291 -0.15 8.80 -18.11
CA LEU A 291 0.79 9.82 -17.65
C LEU A 291 1.56 9.37 -16.41
N SER A 292 0.89 8.76 -15.44
CA SER A 292 1.53 8.21 -14.23
C SER A 292 2.54 7.12 -14.58
N ALA A 293 2.19 6.20 -15.48
CA ALA A 293 3.07 5.13 -15.96
C ALA A 293 4.31 5.69 -16.68
N ALA A 294 4.15 6.78 -17.43
CA ALA A 294 5.24 7.43 -18.17
C ALA A 294 6.29 8.11 -17.27
N LEU A 295 5.99 8.36 -15.99
CA LEU A 295 6.94 8.93 -15.03
C LEU A 295 7.88 7.88 -14.42
N MET A 296 7.49 6.61 -14.41
CA MET A 296 8.28 5.54 -13.78
C MET A 296 9.64 5.26 -14.43
N PRO A 297 9.82 5.36 -15.75
CA PRO A 297 11.14 5.21 -16.39
C PRO A 297 12.23 6.15 -15.87
N ALA A 298 11.86 7.24 -15.16
CA ALA A 298 12.82 8.13 -14.52
C ALA A 298 13.81 7.40 -13.60
N VAL A 299 13.38 6.28 -12.94
CA VAL A 299 14.28 5.50 -12.06
C VAL A 299 15.42 4.82 -12.82
N ILE A 300 15.29 4.59 -14.11
CA ILE A 300 16.33 3.95 -14.95
C ILE A 300 17.61 4.78 -14.94
N LEU A 301 17.47 6.10 -14.90
CA LEU A 301 18.61 7.03 -14.93
C LEU A 301 19.28 7.20 -13.56
N VAL A 302 18.64 6.77 -12.48
CA VAL A 302 19.10 6.97 -11.09
C VAL A 302 20.56 6.53 -10.87
N PRO A 303 21.03 5.36 -11.34
CA PRO A 303 22.42 4.92 -11.10
C PRO A 303 23.48 5.79 -11.78
N HIS A 304 23.11 6.53 -12.82
CA HIS A 304 24.03 7.23 -13.72
C HIS A 304 24.16 8.73 -13.46
N VAL A 305 23.50 9.25 -12.45
CA VAL A 305 23.42 10.69 -12.18
C VAL A 305 23.92 11.04 -10.77
N SER A 306 24.13 12.33 -10.51
CA SER A 306 24.45 12.83 -9.17
C SER A 306 23.35 12.50 -8.15
N VAL A 307 23.70 12.50 -6.87
CA VAL A 307 22.75 12.17 -5.78
C VAL A 307 21.53 13.09 -5.77
N SER A 308 21.72 14.40 -5.95
CA SER A 308 20.61 15.36 -5.98
C SER A 308 19.64 15.08 -7.12
N LEU A 309 20.18 14.76 -8.32
CA LEU A 309 19.35 14.40 -9.47
C LEU A 309 18.70 13.03 -9.28
N ALA A 310 19.38 12.06 -8.65
CA ALA A 310 18.81 10.77 -8.29
C ALA A 310 17.59 10.91 -7.35
N LEU A 311 17.68 11.75 -6.32
CA LEU A 311 16.55 12.04 -5.43
C LEU A 311 15.38 12.70 -6.17
N LEU A 312 15.65 13.61 -7.11
CA LEU A 312 14.62 14.19 -7.96
C LEU A 312 13.94 13.14 -8.85
N LEU A 313 14.73 12.26 -9.49
CA LEU A 313 14.21 11.18 -10.34
C LEU A 313 13.37 10.16 -9.53
N PHE A 314 13.83 9.79 -8.33
CA PHE A 314 13.00 9.02 -7.40
C PHE A 314 11.70 9.75 -7.05
N SER A 315 11.75 11.06 -6.79
CA SER A 315 10.56 11.85 -6.46
C SER A 315 9.55 11.86 -7.61
N ILE A 316 10.01 11.98 -8.85
CA ILE A 316 9.17 11.91 -10.06
C ILE A 316 8.51 10.52 -10.17
N ALA A 317 9.28 9.45 -9.97
CA ALA A 317 8.77 8.09 -10.03
C ALA A 317 7.78 7.78 -8.90
N PHE A 318 8.08 8.20 -7.67
CA PHE A 318 7.19 8.02 -6.52
C PHE A 318 5.87 8.80 -6.68
N PHE A 319 5.95 10.02 -7.23
CA PHE A 319 4.77 10.79 -7.62
C PHE A 319 3.92 10.02 -8.64
N GLY A 320 4.56 9.50 -9.71
CA GLY A 320 3.88 8.70 -10.73
C GLY A 320 3.27 7.43 -10.15
N GLN A 321 4.02 6.68 -9.34
CA GLN A 321 3.56 5.44 -8.73
C GLN A 321 2.32 5.64 -7.85
N GLN A 322 2.31 6.64 -6.99
CA GLN A 322 1.18 6.86 -6.09
C GLN A 322 -0.04 7.47 -6.79
N SER A 323 0.19 8.28 -7.83
CA SER A 323 -0.87 8.69 -8.75
C SER A 323 -1.51 7.47 -9.43
N TRP A 324 -0.70 6.54 -9.96
CA TRP A 324 -1.15 5.27 -10.54
C TRP A 324 -1.92 4.43 -9.53
N SER A 325 -1.37 4.21 -8.34
CA SER A 325 -1.95 3.35 -7.31
C SER A 325 -3.34 3.82 -6.87
N GLY A 326 -3.52 5.13 -6.67
CA GLY A 326 -4.83 5.71 -6.36
C GLY A 326 -5.84 5.50 -7.48
N LEU A 327 -5.42 5.70 -8.74
CA LEU A 327 -6.30 5.59 -9.90
C LEU A 327 -6.73 4.14 -10.17
N ILE A 328 -5.80 3.17 -10.12
CA ILE A 328 -6.14 1.77 -10.37
C ILE A 328 -7.11 1.21 -9.34
N MET A 329 -7.01 1.65 -8.08
CA MET A 329 -7.91 1.26 -6.99
C MET A 329 -9.30 1.91 -7.09
N THR A 330 -9.49 2.93 -7.94
CA THR A 330 -10.83 3.47 -8.22
C THR A 330 -11.57 2.68 -9.31
N LEU A 331 -10.87 1.95 -10.18
CA LEU A 331 -11.49 1.23 -11.30
C LEU A 331 -12.57 0.22 -10.86
N PRO A 332 -12.41 -0.55 -9.77
CA PRO A 332 -13.48 -1.42 -9.28
C PRO A 332 -14.79 -0.69 -9.04
N THR A 333 -14.76 0.50 -8.45
CA THR A 333 -15.97 1.29 -8.15
C THR A 333 -16.62 1.85 -9.40
N ASP A 334 -15.86 2.03 -10.48
CA ASP A 334 -16.33 2.59 -11.72
C ASP A 334 -16.99 1.55 -12.66
N VAL A 335 -16.60 0.25 -12.54
CA VAL A 335 -16.98 -0.76 -13.56
C VAL A 335 -17.65 -2.01 -12.97
N PHE A 336 -17.69 -2.15 -11.63
CA PHE A 336 -18.35 -3.28 -10.97
C PHE A 336 -19.52 -2.82 -10.08
N PRO A 337 -20.55 -3.66 -9.88
CA PRO A 337 -21.62 -3.37 -8.92
C PRO A 337 -21.07 -3.35 -7.49
N LEU A 338 -21.70 -2.53 -6.62
CA LEU A 338 -21.27 -2.30 -5.24
C LEU A 338 -21.02 -3.59 -4.45
N SER A 339 -21.85 -4.63 -4.66
CA SER A 339 -21.70 -5.93 -4.00
C SER A 339 -20.39 -6.66 -4.32
N SER A 340 -19.69 -6.29 -5.39
CA SER A 340 -18.45 -6.95 -5.85
C SER A 340 -17.22 -6.09 -5.70
N VAL A 341 -17.37 -4.78 -5.43
CA VAL A 341 -16.25 -3.81 -5.35
C VAL A 341 -15.22 -4.25 -4.30
N GLY A 342 -15.66 -4.64 -3.11
CA GLY A 342 -14.77 -5.07 -2.03
C GLY A 342 -13.96 -6.32 -2.40
N SER A 343 -14.60 -7.32 -3.02
CA SER A 343 -13.92 -8.54 -3.45
C SER A 343 -12.91 -8.27 -4.57
N VAL A 344 -13.26 -7.42 -5.54
CA VAL A 344 -12.33 -7.04 -6.63
C VAL A 344 -11.16 -6.25 -6.09
N ALA A 345 -11.40 -5.28 -5.20
CA ALA A 345 -10.35 -4.50 -4.55
C ALA A 345 -9.42 -5.39 -3.71
N GLY A 346 -9.97 -6.38 -2.98
CA GLY A 346 -9.21 -7.37 -2.23
C GLY A 346 -8.28 -8.21 -3.12
N LEU A 347 -8.78 -8.70 -4.26
CA LEU A 347 -7.98 -9.44 -5.24
C LEU A 347 -6.87 -8.58 -5.85
N ILE A 348 -7.16 -7.30 -6.17
CA ILE A 348 -6.17 -6.36 -6.70
C ILE A 348 -5.09 -6.10 -5.66
N GLY A 349 -5.45 -5.86 -4.39
CA GLY A 349 -4.51 -5.66 -3.29
C GLY A 349 -3.65 -6.89 -3.01
N PHE A 350 -4.24 -8.09 -3.02
CA PHE A 350 -3.53 -9.36 -2.93
C PHE A 350 -2.49 -9.49 -4.05
N GLY A 351 -2.91 -9.25 -5.31
CA GLY A 351 -2.01 -9.31 -6.46
C GLY A 351 -0.84 -8.35 -6.33
N GLY A 352 -1.08 -7.10 -5.91
CA GLY A 352 -0.03 -6.10 -5.70
C GLY A 352 0.98 -6.52 -4.64
N ALA A 353 0.52 -6.96 -3.47
CA ALA A 353 1.39 -7.39 -2.38
C ALA A 353 2.20 -8.65 -2.74
N MET A 354 1.59 -9.62 -3.44
CA MET A 354 2.30 -10.79 -3.95
C MET A 354 3.35 -10.43 -5.00
N GLY A 355 3.04 -9.48 -5.92
CA GLY A 355 4.02 -8.93 -6.85
C GLY A 355 5.21 -8.33 -6.13
N GLY A 356 4.96 -7.51 -5.12
CA GLY A 356 6.02 -6.97 -4.26
C GLY A 356 6.84 -8.04 -3.56
N ALA A 357 6.21 -9.08 -2.99
CA ALA A 357 6.93 -10.18 -2.33
C ALA A 357 7.86 -10.92 -3.30
N ILE A 358 7.33 -11.34 -4.45
CA ILE A 358 8.09 -12.08 -5.46
C ILE A 358 9.23 -11.23 -6.02
N PHE A 359 8.95 -9.98 -6.35
CA PHE A 359 9.98 -9.09 -6.89
C PHE A 359 11.09 -8.78 -5.89
N ASN A 360 10.77 -8.59 -4.61
CA ASN A 360 11.78 -8.39 -3.57
C ASN A 360 12.71 -9.61 -3.46
N LEU A 361 12.17 -10.84 -3.49
CA LEU A 361 12.99 -12.06 -3.50
C LEU A 361 13.91 -12.12 -4.72
N ALA A 362 13.38 -11.84 -5.91
CA ALA A 362 14.16 -11.81 -7.13
C ALA A 362 15.27 -10.74 -7.08
N ALA A 363 14.95 -9.53 -6.58
CA ALA A 363 15.91 -8.44 -6.43
C ALA A 363 17.06 -8.81 -5.49
N GLY A 364 16.76 -9.42 -4.35
CA GLY A 364 17.77 -9.87 -3.40
C GLY A 364 18.70 -10.94 -3.98
N GLN A 365 18.16 -11.90 -4.73
CA GLN A 365 18.96 -12.92 -5.41
C GLN A 365 19.84 -12.30 -6.49
N LEU A 366 19.30 -11.42 -7.33
CA LEU A 366 20.06 -10.74 -8.36
C LEU A 366 21.24 -9.94 -7.78
N LEU A 367 21.03 -9.18 -6.70
CA LEU A 367 22.10 -8.43 -6.03
C LEU A 367 23.16 -9.37 -5.42
N THR A 368 22.74 -10.47 -4.78
CA THR A 368 23.65 -11.46 -4.20
C THR A 368 24.54 -12.12 -5.27
N HIS A 369 24.03 -12.29 -6.49
CA HIS A 369 24.80 -12.86 -7.62
C HIS A 369 25.54 -11.79 -8.44
N GLY A 370 25.69 -10.55 -7.93
CA GLY A 370 26.50 -9.51 -8.53
C GLY A 370 25.79 -8.64 -9.56
N ALA A 371 24.46 -8.77 -9.71
CA ALA A 371 23.70 -7.80 -10.49
C ALA A 371 23.72 -6.43 -9.78
N GLY A 372 24.03 -5.37 -10.52
CA GLY A 372 23.99 -4.03 -9.96
C GLY A 372 22.55 -3.48 -9.81
N TYR A 373 22.39 -2.46 -8.98
CA TYR A 373 21.11 -1.71 -8.86
C TYR A 373 20.61 -1.17 -10.20
N GLY A 374 21.50 -0.91 -11.17
CA GLY A 374 21.13 -0.46 -12.53
C GLY A 374 20.19 -1.42 -13.24
N THR A 375 20.47 -2.74 -13.17
CA THR A 375 19.58 -3.78 -13.73
C THR A 375 18.21 -3.76 -13.08
N LEU A 376 18.16 -3.64 -11.75
CA LEU A 376 16.89 -3.59 -11.01
C LEU A 376 16.07 -2.35 -11.36
N PHE A 377 16.70 -1.18 -11.45
CA PHE A 377 16.01 0.05 -11.85
C PHE A 377 15.54 0.03 -13.30
N ALA A 378 16.26 -0.64 -14.22
CA ALA A 378 15.82 -0.84 -15.59
C ALA A 378 14.54 -1.68 -15.65
N VAL A 379 14.47 -2.78 -14.89
CA VAL A 379 13.27 -3.60 -14.77
C VAL A 379 12.14 -2.80 -14.14
N VAL A 380 12.36 -2.20 -12.96
CA VAL A 380 11.34 -1.45 -12.20
C VAL A 380 10.75 -0.31 -13.03
N GLY A 381 11.59 0.45 -13.75
CA GLY A 381 11.16 1.55 -14.62
C GLY A 381 10.27 1.10 -15.77
N SER A 382 10.41 -0.15 -16.24
CA SER A 382 9.62 -0.69 -17.36
C SER A 382 8.28 -1.28 -16.92
N LEU A 383 8.14 -1.73 -15.65
CA LEU A 383 6.96 -2.48 -15.18
C LEU A 383 5.63 -1.71 -15.35
N HIS A 384 5.63 -0.39 -15.16
CA HIS A 384 4.40 0.40 -15.29
C HIS A 384 3.93 0.55 -16.74
N ALA A 385 4.85 0.63 -17.70
CA ALA A 385 4.51 0.64 -19.12
C ALA A 385 3.84 -0.68 -19.51
N VAL A 386 4.39 -1.81 -19.07
CA VAL A 386 3.80 -3.14 -19.27
C VAL A 386 2.44 -3.27 -18.56
N ALA A 387 2.35 -2.81 -17.30
CA ALA A 387 1.10 -2.80 -16.53
C ALA A 387 0.01 -1.98 -17.23
N PHE A 388 0.35 -0.81 -17.77
CA PHE A 388 -0.58 0.03 -18.51
C PHE A 388 -1.02 -0.63 -19.82
N ALA A 389 -0.10 -1.23 -20.58
CA ALA A 389 -0.44 -2.00 -21.78
C ALA A 389 -1.43 -3.15 -21.45
N ILE A 390 -1.14 -3.97 -20.42
CA ILE A 390 -2.05 -5.02 -19.97
C ILE A 390 -3.44 -4.44 -19.64
N LEU A 391 -3.48 -3.34 -18.90
CA LEU A 391 -4.74 -2.70 -18.54
C LEU A 391 -5.51 -2.21 -19.77
N LEU A 392 -4.86 -1.63 -20.77
CA LEU A 392 -5.49 -1.20 -22.01
C LEU A 392 -6.11 -2.38 -22.78
N PHE A 393 -5.38 -3.49 -22.89
CA PHE A 393 -5.84 -4.69 -23.62
C PHE A 393 -6.95 -5.45 -22.89
N THR A 394 -6.96 -5.45 -21.56
CA THR A 394 -7.90 -6.27 -20.77
C THR A 394 -9.15 -5.52 -20.36
N SER A 395 -9.06 -4.21 -20.10
CA SER A 395 -10.19 -3.41 -19.59
C SER A 395 -11.21 -3.05 -20.68
N GLY A 396 -10.81 -3.03 -21.95
CA GLY A 396 -11.65 -2.52 -23.04
C GLY A 396 -12.08 -1.07 -22.79
N VAL A 397 -13.28 -0.69 -23.21
CA VAL A 397 -13.87 0.62 -22.89
C VAL A 397 -14.47 0.57 -21.49
N LEU A 398 -14.01 1.46 -20.60
CA LEU A 398 -14.57 1.60 -19.26
C LEU A 398 -15.95 2.26 -19.34
N ARG A 399 -16.99 1.57 -18.84
CA ARG A 399 -18.36 2.04 -18.78
C ARG A 399 -18.92 1.85 -17.37
N PRO A 400 -19.83 2.71 -16.90
CA PRO A 400 -20.48 2.55 -15.59
C PRO A 400 -21.23 1.21 -15.46
N PRO A 401 -21.39 0.67 -14.23
CA PRO A 401 -22.17 -0.53 -13.99
C PRO A 401 -23.64 -0.32 -14.43
N GLY A 402 -24.19 -1.29 -15.17
CA GLY A 402 -25.54 -1.19 -15.75
C GLY A 402 -25.57 -1.34 -17.26
N THR A 403 -24.45 -1.17 -17.96
CA THR A 403 -24.28 -1.57 -19.35
C THR A 403 -23.66 -2.98 -19.39
N ASN A 404 -24.51 -3.99 -19.53
CA ASN A 404 -24.26 -5.44 -19.79
C ASN A 404 -22.79 -5.94 -19.73
N ILE A 405 -22.27 -6.16 -18.50
CA ILE A 405 -20.90 -6.71 -18.29
C ILE A 405 -20.88 -8.24 -18.51
N PHE A 406 -22.01 -8.91 -18.36
CA PHE A 406 -22.12 -10.39 -18.45
C PHE A 406 -22.81 -10.93 -19.72
N GLN A 407 -23.33 -10.08 -20.62
CA GLN A 407 -23.98 -10.52 -21.85
C GLN A 407 -23.04 -10.82 -23.02
N GLU A 408 -21.74 -10.45 -22.94
CA GLU A 408 -20.81 -10.74 -24.05
C GLU A 408 -20.40 -12.21 -24.16
N ARG A 409 -20.62 -13.06 -23.14
CA ARG A 409 -20.35 -14.50 -23.24
C ARG A 409 -21.50 -15.33 -23.81
N GLY A 410 -22.73 -14.82 -23.82
CA GLY A 410 -23.87 -15.52 -24.40
C GLY A 410 -23.87 -15.53 -25.94
N LYS A 411 -23.15 -14.61 -26.60
CA LYS A 411 -23.05 -14.53 -28.05
C LYS A 411 -21.87 -15.31 -28.66
N LEU A 412 -20.91 -15.77 -27.85
CA LEU A 412 -19.77 -16.58 -28.30
C LEU A 412 -19.99 -18.10 -28.16
N VAL A 413 -21.13 -18.52 -27.58
CA VAL A 413 -21.49 -19.94 -27.43
C VAL A 413 -22.64 -20.33 -28.37
N SER A 414 -23.19 -19.36 -29.09
CA SER A 414 -24.31 -19.59 -30.07
C SER A 414 -23.92 -19.22 -31.51
N SER A 415 -22.64 -19.21 -31.83
CA SER A 415 -22.15 -19.12 -33.22
C SER A 415 -21.15 -20.22 -33.53
#